data_175dd05caed7dab34e2a27fddb5f4718
#
_entry.id   175dd05caed7dab34e2a27fddb5f4718
#
_cell.length_a   1.000
_cell.length_b   1.000
_cell.length_c   1.000
_cell.angle_alpha   90.00
_cell.angle_beta   90.00
_cell.angle_gamma   90.00
#
_symmetry.space_group_name_H-M   'P 1'
#
loop_
_entity.id
_entity.type
_entity.pdbx_description
1 polymer ?
#
loop_
_entity_poly.entity_id
_entity_poly.type
_entity_poly.pdbx_seq_one_letter_code
_entity_poly.pdbx_strand_id
1 'polypeptide(L)'
;MHNIHQDKILILDFGAQYTQLIARRIREIGVYCEIWAWDHDPDEIAKFAPKGIILSGGPESTIEGESPRAPQKVFDGASPLLGICYGMQTMAVQLGGKTEAEHTREFGHAVLTLTAPNKLFEGIAKRAEGRGLRAADHEQVAANDASLQQGSETTSPQPSAFSPSFSVWMSHGDRVTAAPPGFTVTACTSDLPIAAMADEERRWYGVQFHPEVTHTQHGAEILRRFVVDICGCATLWTSANIIDDAVERIRAQVGSDHVLLGLSGGVDSSVVAALLERAIGDQLTCVFVDTGLLRWHEGDQVMATMAEHMGVKVIRVDAADRYFAALAGVADPEAKRKIIGRLFIEIFDEESAKLRDNQWLAQGTIYPDVIESAGSKTGKAHVIKSHHNVGGLPEGMRFKLIEPLRELFKDEVRRIGVELGLPREMVYRHPFPGPGLGVRILGEVRREFVELLQRADDIFIGELRAAGLYDKVSQAFAVFLPVKSVGVVGDARAYEWVIALRAVETIDFMTAHWAHLPYDFLQKVSNRIINELRGISRVVYDISGKPPATIEWE
;
A
#
# COMPACT_ATOMS: atom_id res chain seq x y z
N MET A 1 5.19 21.97 -20.83
CA MET A 1 5.34 20.97 -19.74
C MET A 1 5.61 19.61 -20.31
N HIS A 2 6.39 18.76 -19.65
CA HIS A 2 6.59 17.38 -20.07
C HIS A 2 5.32 16.58 -19.74
N ASN A 3 4.79 15.83 -20.71
CA ASN A 3 3.69 14.92 -20.47
C ASN A 3 4.22 13.74 -19.62
N ILE A 4 3.87 13.71 -18.33
CA ILE A 4 4.32 12.68 -17.37
C ILE A 4 3.79 11.28 -17.69
N HIS A 5 2.76 11.18 -18.53
CA HIS A 5 2.15 9.94 -19.00
C HIS A 5 2.67 9.51 -20.39
N GLN A 6 3.64 10.25 -20.98
CA GLN A 6 4.16 9.96 -22.31
C GLN A 6 4.82 8.58 -22.36
N ASP A 7 5.64 8.30 -21.34
CA ASP A 7 6.36 7.05 -21.19
C ASP A 7 5.72 6.24 -20.08
N LYS A 8 5.13 5.11 -20.42
CA LYS A 8 4.32 4.31 -19.49
C LYS A 8 4.55 2.82 -19.65
N ILE A 9 4.49 2.13 -18.51
CA ILE A 9 4.59 0.68 -18.41
C ILE A 9 3.19 0.11 -18.12
N LEU A 10 2.82 -0.94 -18.82
CA LEU A 10 1.62 -1.71 -18.52
C LEU A 10 2.01 -2.95 -17.71
N ILE A 11 1.30 -3.19 -16.61
CA ILE A 11 1.43 -4.40 -15.80
C ILE A 11 0.15 -5.20 -15.96
N LEU A 12 0.26 -6.41 -16.50
CA LEU A 12 -0.86 -7.36 -16.57
C LEU A 12 -0.86 -8.20 -15.30
N ASP A 13 -1.96 -8.13 -14.57
CA ASP A 13 -2.15 -8.77 -13.26
C ASP A 13 -2.76 -10.17 -13.41
N PHE A 14 -2.00 -11.19 -13.04
CA PHE A 14 -2.46 -12.58 -12.99
C PHE A 14 -2.94 -12.99 -11.58
N GLY A 15 -3.24 -12.03 -10.72
CA GLY A 15 -3.78 -12.27 -9.38
C GLY A 15 -2.73 -12.40 -8.27
N ALA A 16 -1.48 -11.98 -8.50
CA ALA A 16 -0.46 -12.01 -7.47
C ALA A 16 -0.68 -10.95 -6.39
N GLN A 17 -0.42 -11.30 -5.15
CA GLN A 17 -0.41 -10.35 -4.02
C GLN A 17 0.64 -9.24 -4.21
N TYR A 18 1.69 -9.49 -5.00
CA TYR A 18 2.80 -8.57 -5.22
C TYR A 18 2.65 -7.66 -6.44
N THR A 19 1.56 -7.75 -7.22
CA THR A 19 1.38 -6.92 -8.42
C THR A 19 1.42 -5.43 -8.12
N GLN A 20 0.76 -4.98 -7.05
CA GLN A 20 0.82 -3.58 -6.62
C GLN A 20 2.24 -3.17 -6.20
N LEU A 21 3.05 -4.10 -5.68
CA LEU A 21 4.44 -3.82 -5.32
C LEU A 21 5.31 -3.59 -6.57
N ILE A 22 5.08 -4.36 -7.66
CA ILE A 22 5.72 -4.11 -8.95
C ILE A 22 5.44 -2.67 -9.40
N ALA A 23 4.18 -2.26 -9.40
CA ALA A 23 3.80 -0.91 -9.80
C ALA A 23 4.46 0.17 -8.93
N ARG A 24 4.49 -0.02 -7.60
CA ARG A 24 5.17 0.91 -6.69
C ARG A 24 6.66 1.02 -7.00
N ARG A 25 7.35 -0.10 -7.28
CA ARG A 25 8.77 -0.07 -7.67
C ARG A 25 9.01 0.69 -8.97
N ILE A 26 8.13 0.53 -9.97
CA ILE A 26 8.22 1.30 -11.22
C ILE A 26 8.02 2.80 -10.97
N ARG A 27 7.04 3.16 -10.13
CA ARG A 27 6.79 4.55 -9.72
C ARG A 27 7.94 5.15 -8.91
N GLU A 28 8.58 4.38 -8.04
CA GLU A 28 9.79 4.78 -7.30
C GLU A 28 10.98 5.07 -8.25
N ILE A 29 11.06 4.39 -9.39
CA ILE A 29 12.05 4.67 -10.45
C ILE A 29 11.74 5.99 -11.17
N GLY A 30 10.54 6.51 -11.04
CA GLY A 30 10.09 7.76 -11.66
C GLY A 30 9.37 7.55 -13.01
N VAL A 31 8.75 6.39 -13.23
CA VAL A 31 8.02 6.08 -14.45
C VAL A 31 6.56 5.78 -14.14
N TYR A 32 5.64 6.31 -14.97
CA TYR A 32 4.22 6.02 -14.87
C TYR A 32 3.92 4.58 -15.27
N CYS A 33 3.01 3.92 -14.54
CA CYS A 33 2.52 2.59 -14.90
C CYS A 33 1.06 2.39 -14.49
N GLU A 34 0.38 1.47 -15.17
CA GLU A 34 -0.97 1.02 -14.82
C GLU A 34 -1.00 -0.49 -14.63
N ILE A 35 -1.92 -0.95 -13.77
CA ILE A 35 -2.21 -2.36 -13.55
C ILE A 35 -3.55 -2.66 -14.19
N TRP A 36 -3.57 -3.62 -15.13
CA TRP A 36 -4.77 -4.10 -15.79
C TRP A 36 -4.91 -5.61 -15.59
N ALA A 37 -6.14 -6.12 -15.57
CA ALA A 37 -6.38 -7.56 -15.50
C ALA A 37 -5.77 -8.28 -16.72
N TRP A 38 -5.32 -9.51 -16.55
CA TRP A 38 -4.70 -10.32 -17.60
C TRP A 38 -5.61 -10.54 -18.82
N ASP A 39 -6.94 -10.52 -18.64
CA ASP A 39 -7.98 -10.70 -19.66
C ASP A 39 -8.52 -9.37 -20.22
N HIS A 40 -7.81 -8.27 -20.01
CA HIS A 40 -8.20 -6.95 -20.51
C HIS A 40 -8.24 -6.93 -22.05
N ASP A 41 -9.12 -6.07 -22.62
CA ASP A 41 -9.30 -5.96 -24.05
C ASP A 41 -7.96 -5.67 -24.78
N PRO A 42 -7.54 -6.55 -25.69
CA PRO A 42 -6.29 -6.37 -26.42
C PRO A 42 -6.23 -5.08 -27.28
N ASP A 43 -7.38 -4.57 -27.72
CA ASP A 43 -7.43 -3.33 -28.50
C ASP A 43 -7.19 -2.10 -27.61
N GLU A 44 -7.57 -2.16 -26.35
CA GLU A 44 -7.26 -1.14 -25.36
C GLU A 44 -5.77 -1.13 -25.04
N ILE A 45 -5.12 -2.30 -24.94
CA ILE A 45 -3.66 -2.40 -24.77
C ILE A 45 -2.93 -1.70 -25.92
N ALA A 46 -3.37 -1.93 -27.16
CA ALA A 46 -2.79 -1.27 -28.33
C ALA A 46 -2.98 0.25 -28.29
N LYS A 47 -4.15 0.74 -27.88
CA LYS A 47 -4.44 2.18 -27.72
C LYS A 47 -3.64 2.81 -26.57
N PHE A 48 -3.41 2.07 -25.51
CA PHE A 48 -2.59 2.53 -24.38
C PHE A 48 -1.15 2.78 -24.81
N ALA A 49 -0.65 2.05 -25.81
CA ALA A 49 0.69 2.18 -26.39
C ALA A 49 1.81 2.17 -25.33
N PRO A 50 1.94 1.11 -24.52
CA PRO A 50 2.97 1.05 -23.48
C PRO A 50 4.36 0.95 -24.09
N LYS A 51 5.35 1.61 -23.48
CA LYS A 51 6.77 1.45 -23.86
C LYS A 51 7.35 0.10 -23.43
N GLY A 52 6.73 -0.56 -22.48
CA GLY A 52 7.06 -1.91 -22.04
C GLY A 52 5.90 -2.53 -21.30
N ILE A 53 5.87 -3.86 -21.26
CA ILE A 53 4.82 -4.64 -20.60
C ILE A 53 5.47 -5.56 -19.55
N ILE A 54 4.86 -5.65 -18.39
CA ILE A 54 5.26 -6.59 -17.32
C ILE A 54 4.11 -7.57 -17.12
N LEU A 55 4.40 -8.87 -17.18
CA LEU A 55 3.50 -9.94 -16.80
C LEU A 55 3.80 -10.29 -15.35
N SER A 56 2.84 -10.07 -14.45
CA SER A 56 3.04 -10.28 -13.00
C SER A 56 3.11 -11.78 -12.64
N GLY A 57 3.39 -12.06 -11.39
CA GLY A 57 3.15 -13.38 -10.80
C GLY A 57 1.65 -13.71 -10.74
N GLY A 58 1.32 -14.93 -10.34
CA GLY A 58 -0.05 -15.41 -10.15
C GLY A 58 -0.10 -16.65 -9.27
N PRO A 59 -1.25 -16.95 -8.62
CA PRO A 59 -1.41 -18.12 -7.77
C PRO A 59 -1.71 -19.41 -8.55
N GLU A 60 -2.09 -19.29 -9.82
CA GLU A 60 -2.55 -20.39 -10.64
C GLU A 60 -1.38 -21.22 -11.22
N SER A 61 -1.67 -22.44 -11.66
CA SER A 61 -0.72 -23.28 -12.40
C SER A 61 -0.88 -23.12 -13.90
N THR A 62 0.23 -23.05 -14.64
CA THR A 62 0.21 -22.96 -16.10
C THR A 62 -0.11 -24.29 -16.80
N ILE A 63 -0.18 -25.38 -16.07
CA ILE A 63 -0.39 -26.75 -16.58
C ILE A 63 -1.90 -27.04 -16.71
N GLU A 64 -2.74 -26.36 -15.94
CA GLU A 64 -4.19 -26.54 -15.96
C GLU A 64 -4.81 -25.88 -17.20
N GLY A 65 -5.81 -26.52 -17.82
CA GLY A 65 -6.34 -26.13 -19.13
C GLY A 65 -7.00 -24.76 -19.20
N GLU A 66 -7.52 -24.23 -18.07
CA GLU A 66 -8.22 -22.93 -17.99
C GLU A 66 -7.37 -21.85 -17.31
N SER A 67 -6.05 -22.04 -17.26
CA SER A 67 -5.15 -21.10 -16.59
C SER A 67 -5.13 -19.72 -17.27
N PRO A 68 -5.01 -18.62 -16.54
CA PRO A 68 -4.88 -17.28 -17.10
C PRO A 68 -3.76 -17.16 -18.13
N ARG A 69 -4.04 -16.56 -19.27
CA ARG A 69 -3.08 -16.36 -20.37
C ARG A 69 -3.04 -14.89 -20.79
N ALA A 70 -1.84 -14.40 -21.11
CA ALA A 70 -1.72 -13.06 -21.67
C ALA A 70 -2.41 -12.99 -23.04
N PRO A 71 -3.06 -11.86 -23.41
CA PRO A 71 -3.61 -11.69 -24.73
C PRO A 71 -2.53 -11.87 -25.82
N GLN A 72 -2.84 -12.57 -26.90
CA GLN A 72 -1.88 -12.83 -27.98
C GLN A 72 -1.24 -11.56 -28.53
N LYS A 73 -1.98 -10.45 -28.59
CA LYS A 73 -1.47 -9.15 -29.04
C LYS A 73 -0.27 -8.63 -28.23
N VAL A 74 -0.06 -9.10 -26.99
CA VAL A 74 1.12 -8.77 -26.20
C VAL A 74 2.39 -9.33 -26.85
N PHE A 75 2.28 -10.51 -27.46
CA PHE A 75 3.38 -11.20 -28.15
C PHE A 75 3.49 -10.83 -29.64
N ASP A 76 2.48 -10.20 -30.22
CA ASP A 76 2.51 -9.72 -31.60
C ASP A 76 3.14 -8.32 -31.71
N GLY A 77 3.30 -7.62 -30.59
CA GLY A 77 3.81 -6.26 -30.51
C GLY A 77 5.34 -6.18 -30.47
N ALA A 78 5.87 -4.98 -30.72
CA ALA A 78 7.31 -4.69 -30.62
C ALA A 78 7.76 -4.19 -29.25
N SER A 79 6.86 -4.14 -28.27
CA SER A 79 7.18 -3.66 -26.92
C SER A 79 8.07 -4.65 -26.18
N PRO A 80 9.09 -4.16 -25.45
CA PRO A 80 9.83 -4.99 -24.50
C PRO A 80 8.90 -5.66 -23.49
N LEU A 81 9.21 -6.89 -23.10
CA LEU A 81 8.39 -7.71 -22.20
C LEU A 81 9.22 -8.27 -21.04
N LEU A 82 8.68 -8.22 -19.82
CA LEU A 82 9.25 -8.86 -18.66
C LEU A 82 8.20 -9.75 -18.00
N GLY A 83 8.43 -11.07 -18.01
CA GLY A 83 7.61 -12.03 -17.24
C GLY A 83 8.23 -12.29 -15.86
N ILE A 84 7.46 -12.15 -14.80
CA ILE A 84 7.88 -12.40 -13.41
C ILE A 84 7.11 -13.60 -12.88
N CYS A 85 7.80 -14.65 -12.42
CA CYS A 85 7.24 -15.88 -11.84
C CYS A 85 6.19 -16.51 -12.78
N TYR A 86 4.90 -16.47 -12.46
CA TYR A 86 3.82 -16.93 -13.35
C TYR A 86 3.86 -16.25 -14.72
N GLY A 87 4.18 -14.96 -14.78
CA GLY A 87 4.34 -14.23 -16.03
C GLY A 87 5.43 -14.79 -16.95
N MET A 88 6.55 -15.27 -16.38
CA MET A 88 7.58 -16.02 -17.13
C MET A 88 7.06 -17.37 -17.61
N GLN A 89 6.32 -18.09 -16.77
CA GLN A 89 5.79 -19.41 -17.10
C GLN A 89 4.74 -19.35 -18.20
N THR A 90 3.76 -18.41 -18.10
CA THR A 90 2.75 -18.23 -19.13
C THR A 90 3.36 -17.78 -20.45
N MET A 91 4.37 -16.90 -20.41
CA MET A 91 5.15 -16.52 -21.61
C MET A 91 5.85 -17.72 -22.23
N ALA A 92 6.49 -18.57 -21.40
CA ALA A 92 7.16 -19.76 -21.89
C ALA A 92 6.19 -20.70 -22.62
N VAL A 93 5.04 -21.03 -22.01
CA VAL A 93 4.04 -21.92 -22.61
C VAL A 93 3.46 -21.35 -23.90
N GLN A 94 3.07 -20.08 -23.91
CA GLN A 94 2.44 -19.44 -25.09
C GLN A 94 3.39 -19.29 -26.28
N LEU A 95 4.71 -19.27 -26.03
CA LEU A 95 5.74 -19.17 -27.09
C LEU A 95 6.37 -20.50 -27.47
N GLY A 96 5.83 -21.63 -26.98
CA GLY A 96 6.26 -22.98 -27.38
C GLY A 96 7.35 -23.60 -26.51
N GLY A 97 7.62 -23.04 -25.33
CA GLY A 97 8.39 -23.66 -24.26
C GLY A 97 7.55 -24.68 -23.47
N LYS A 98 8.09 -25.14 -22.33
CA LYS A 98 7.42 -26.12 -21.48
C LYS A 98 7.51 -25.74 -20.02
N THR A 99 6.44 -26.03 -19.28
CA THR A 99 6.37 -25.92 -17.81
C THR A 99 5.96 -27.28 -17.22
N GLU A 100 6.42 -27.55 -16.01
CA GLU A 100 6.07 -28.75 -15.25
C GLU A 100 5.75 -28.37 -13.81
N ALA A 101 4.80 -29.09 -13.18
CA ALA A 101 4.55 -28.99 -11.76
C ALA A 101 5.74 -29.57 -10.99
N GLU A 102 6.19 -28.87 -10.00
CA GLU A 102 7.24 -29.37 -9.13
C GLU A 102 6.64 -30.15 -7.95
N HIS A 103 7.23 -31.30 -7.63
CA HIS A 103 6.82 -32.09 -6.46
C HIS A 103 7.18 -31.39 -5.13
N THR A 104 8.17 -30.51 -5.17
CA THR A 104 8.62 -29.68 -4.04
C THR A 104 8.48 -28.21 -4.44
N ARG A 105 7.61 -27.49 -3.73
CA ARG A 105 7.44 -26.04 -3.92
C ARG A 105 8.68 -25.30 -3.43
N GLU A 106 9.17 -24.31 -4.19
CA GLU A 106 10.31 -23.48 -3.80
C GLU A 106 9.82 -22.14 -3.24
N PHE A 107 10.02 -21.95 -1.93
CA PHE A 107 9.67 -20.70 -1.23
C PHE A 107 10.86 -20.20 -0.42
N GLY A 108 11.16 -18.90 -0.53
CA GLY A 108 12.19 -18.28 0.28
C GLY A 108 13.44 -17.88 -0.52
N HIS A 109 14.57 -17.85 0.16
CA HIS A 109 15.85 -17.45 -0.41
C HIS A 109 16.46 -18.54 -1.29
N ALA A 110 16.88 -18.16 -2.50
CA ALA A 110 17.70 -18.98 -3.39
C ALA A 110 18.91 -18.17 -3.89
N VAL A 111 19.98 -18.86 -4.25
CA VAL A 111 21.17 -18.24 -4.86
C VAL A 111 21.05 -18.34 -6.38
N LEU A 112 20.85 -17.22 -7.04
CA LEU A 112 20.82 -17.10 -8.49
C LEU A 112 22.26 -17.02 -9.03
N THR A 113 22.57 -17.86 -10.01
CA THR A 113 23.86 -17.85 -10.71
C THR A 113 23.64 -17.45 -12.17
N LEU A 114 24.30 -16.43 -12.63
CA LEU A 114 24.22 -15.96 -14.03
C LEU A 114 24.98 -16.93 -14.94
N THR A 115 24.33 -17.38 -16.03
CA THR A 115 24.90 -18.36 -16.99
C THR A 115 25.25 -17.73 -18.34
N ALA A 116 24.57 -16.66 -18.71
CA ALA A 116 24.84 -15.92 -19.95
C ALA A 116 24.61 -14.41 -19.76
N PRO A 117 25.38 -13.56 -20.46
CA PRO A 117 25.19 -12.12 -20.41
C PRO A 117 23.88 -11.73 -21.08
N ASN A 118 23.20 -10.72 -20.51
CA ASN A 118 22.03 -10.09 -21.10
C ASN A 118 21.90 -8.65 -20.57
N LYS A 119 21.08 -7.84 -21.23
CA LYS A 119 20.87 -6.43 -20.82
C LYS A 119 20.20 -6.28 -19.48
N LEU A 120 19.32 -7.22 -19.08
CA LEU A 120 18.60 -7.12 -17.81
C LEU A 120 19.54 -7.23 -16.61
N PHE A 121 20.61 -8.06 -16.68
CA PHE A 121 21.60 -8.27 -15.62
C PHE A 121 22.94 -7.54 -15.87
N GLU A 122 23.01 -6.69 -16.90
CA GLU A 122 24.24 -5.98 -17.21
C GLU A 122 24.70 -5.08 -16.03
N GLY A 123 25.97 -5.14 -15.64
CA GLY A 123 26.57 -4.39 -14.52
C GLY A 123 26.33 -5.00 -13.15
N ILE A 124 25.32 -5.84 -12.94
CA ILE A 124 25.15 -6.63 -11.71
C ILE A 124 26.32 -7.63 -11.61
N ALA A 125 26.66 -8.28 -12.71
CA ALA A 125 27.78 -9.19 -12.84
C ALA A 125 29.10 -8.56 -12.39
N LYS A 126 29.40 -7.32 -12.80
CA LYS A 126 30.66 -6.62 -12.48
C LYS A 126 30.78 -6.19 -11.01
N ARG A 127 29.66 -5.99 -10.32
CA ARG A 127 29.65 -5.60 -8.89
C ARG A 127 29.78 -6.79 -7.95
N ALA A 128 29.32 -7.97 -8.36
CA ALA A 128 29.50 -9.22 -7.61
C ALA A 128 30.99 -9.60 -7.54
N GLU A 129 31.73 -9.39 -8.62
CA GLU A 129 33.21 -9.62 -8.66
C GLU A 129 33.99 -8.69 -7.73
N GLY A 130 33.50 -7.46 -7.49
CA GLY A 130 34.15 -6.44 -6.63
C GLY A 130 33.88 -6.57 -5.14
N ARG A 131 32.89 -7.37 -4.73
CA ARG A 131 32.58 -7.70 -3.34
C ARG A 131 32.73 -9.20 -3.14
N GLY A 132 33.97 -9.67 -3.12
CA GLY A 132 34.26 -11.02 -2.69
C GLY A 132 33.60 -11.27 -1.33
N LEU A 133 32.62 -12.17 -1.28
CA LEU A 133 32.02 -12.66 -0.05
C LEU A 133 33.17 -13.10 0.87
N ARG A 134 33.32 -12.48 2.04
CA ARG A 134 34.23 -12.95 3.05
C ARG A 134 33.75 -14.33 3.50
N ALA A 135 34.65 -15.28 3.57
CA ALA A 135 34.42 -16.68 3.92
C ALA A 135 33.68 -16.92 5.27
N ALA A 136 33.32 -15.88 5.99
CA ALA A 136 32.62 -15.96 7.26
C ALA A 136 31.08 -16.17 7.14
N ASP A 137 30.49 -15.92 5.96
CA ASP A 137 29.03 -16.05 5.79
C ASP A 137 28.61 -17.45 5.32
N HIS A 138 29.55 -18.33 4.98
CA HIS A 138 29.28 -19.70 4.52
C HIS A 138 29.20 -20.74 5.64
N GLU A 139 29.65 -20.45 6.86
CA GLU A 139 29.66 -21.46 7.94
C GLU A 139 28.34 -21.67 8.68
N GLN A 140 27.36 -20.78 8.52
CA GLN A 140 26.06 -20.93 9.22
C GLN A 140 24.96 -21.64 8.41
N VAL A 141 25.13 -21.83 7.10
CA VAL A 141 24.13 -22.52 6.25
C VAL A 141 24.49 -24.00 5.99
N ALA A 142 25.76 -24.38 6.15
CA ALA A 142 26.26 -25.73 5.79
C ALA A 142 26.09 -26.79 6.89
N ALA A 143 25.48 -26.50 8.03
CA ALA A 143 25.44 -27.46 9.18
C ALA A 143 24.21 -28.36 9.21
N ASN A 144 23.26 -28.29 8.27
CA ASN A 144 21.99 -29.03 8.38
C ASN A 144 21.66 -30.01 7.23
N ASP A 145 22.54 -30.26 6.26
CA ASP A 145 22.22 -31.26 5.20
C ASP A 145 23.42 -32.12 4.80
N ALA A 146 23.68 -33.10 5.61
CA ALA A 146 24.58 -34.20 5.30
C ALA A 146 23.81 -35.51 5.40
N SER A 147 22.88 -35.79 4.49
CA SER A 147 22.43 -37.15 4.15
C SER A 147 21.51 -37.10 2.93
N LEU A 148 22.01 -37.52 1.81
CA LEU A 148 21.37 -38.30 0.73
C LEU A 148 22.08 -38.02 -0.61
N GLN A 149 23.08 -38.80 -0.91
CA GLN A 149 23.58 -38.95 -2.28
C GLN A 149 23.06 -40.28 -2.84
N GLN A 150 22.37 -40.21 -4.01
CA GLN A 150 22.71 -41.08 -5.18
C GLN A 150 21.69 -40.86 -6.32
N GLY A 151 22.20 -40.47 -7.50
CA GLY A 151 21.80 -41.02 -8.80
C GLY A 151 20.84 -40.22 -9.67
N SER A 152 21.36 -39.40 -10.59
CA SER A 152 21.13 -39.55 -12.05
C SER A 152 21.78 -38.37 -12.79
N GLU A 153 22.67 -38.68 -13.73
CA GLU A 153 23.34 -37.74 -14.62
C GLU A 153 22.35 -37.20 -15.65
N THR A 154 21.94 -35.94 -15.44
CA THR A 154 21.47 -35.06 -16.52
C THR A 154 22.47 -33.92 -16.62
N THR A 155 23.11 -33.79 -17.77
CA THR A 155 24.11 -32.76 -18.09
C THR A 155 23.50 -31.37 -18.04
N SER A 156 23.44 -30.78 -16.83
CA SER A 156 23.27 -29.35 -16.64
C SER A 156 24.62 -28.66 -16.95
N PRO A 157 24.63 -27.47 -17.59
CA PRO A 157 25.88 -26.73 -17.76
C PRO A 157 26.42 -26.39 -16.37
N GLN A 158 27.56 -26.96 -16.00
CA GLN A 158 28.22 -26.62 -14.73
C GLN A 158 28.64 -25.14 -14.77
N PRO A 159 28.26 -24.30 -13.75
CA PRO A 159 28.74 -22.96 -13.67
C PRO A 159 30.26 -22.94 -13.58
N SER A 160 30.89 -22.03 -14.35
CA SER A 160 32.32 -21.78 -14.19
C SER A 160 32.57 -21.24 -12.79
N ALA A 161 33.73 -21.51 -12.19
CA ALA A 161 34.09 -21.13 -10.82
C ALA A 161 34.06 -19.61 -10.54
N PHE A 162 33.67 -18.76 -11.50
CA PHE A 162 33.61 -17.31 -11.46
C PHE A 162 32.27 -16.72 -11.98
N SER A 163 31.18 -17.49 -11.99
CA SER A 163 29.89 -16.93 -12.41
C SER A 163 29.32 -16.04 -11.31
N PRO A 164 28.94 -14.76 -11.61
CA PRO A 164 28.34 -13.88 -10.63
C PRO A 164 27.05 -14.47 -10.05
N SER A 165 26.93 -14.43 -8.73
CA SER A 165 25.74 -14.94 -8.04
C SER A 165 25.25 -13.97 -6.97
N PHE A 166 23.93 -13.99 -6.70
CA PHE A 166 23.29 -13.16 -5.67
C PHE A 166 22.01 -13.81 -5.16
N SER A 167 21.56 -13.38 -3.98
CA SER A 167 20.36 -13.92 -3.34
C SER A 167 19.09 -13.33 -3.95
N VAL A 168 18.09 -14.19 -4.21
CA VAL A 168 16.78 -13.82 -4.73
C VAL A 168 15.68 -14.50 -3.90
N TRP A 169 14.45 -13.98 -4.04
CA TRP A 169 13.27 -14.56 -3.38
C TRP A 169 12.43 -15.35 -4.38
N MET A 170 12.24 -16.63 -4.08
CA MET A 170 11.40 -17.56 -4.84
C MET A 170 10.03 -17.73 -4.19
N SER A 171 8.98 -17.92 -5.01
CA SER A 171 7.63 -18.22 -4.55
C SER A 171 6.83 -18.87 -5.68
N HIS A 172 7.11 -20.14 -5.98
CA HIS A 172 6.46 -20.84 -7.09
C HIS A 172 6.25 -22.34 -6.82
N GLY A 173 5.24 -22.91 -7.51
CA GLY A 173 4.96 -24.34 -7.52
C GLY A 173 5.21 -24.99 -8.88
N ASP A 174 5.22 -24.20 -9.96
CA ASP A 174 5.55 -24.64 -11.31
C ASP A 174 6.89 -24.06 -11.75
N ARG A 175 7.58 -24.73 -12.68
CA ARG A 175 8.85 -24.28 -13.24
C ARG A 175 8.88 -24.40 -14.77
N VAL A 176 9.66 -23.56 -15.42
CA VAL A 176 9.99 -23.69 -16.83
C VAL A 176 11.04 -24.77 -16.99
N THR A 177 10.76 -25.82 -17.79
CA THR A 177 11.68 -26.94 -18.08
C THR A 177 12.28 -26.84 -19.48
N ALA A 178 11.66 -26.12 -20.40
CA ALA A 178 12.23 -25.80 -21.70
C ALA A 178 11.94 -24.35 -22.07
N ALA A 179 12.99 -23.60 -22.34
CA ALA A 179 12.87 -22.23 -22.84
C ALA A 179 12.22 -22.22 -24.24
N PRO A 180 11.42 -21.20 -24.59
CA PRO A 180 10.84 -21.07 -25.92
C PRO A 180 11.92 -20.88 -27.00
N PRO A 181 11.59 -21.16 -28.29
CA PRO A 181 12.49 -20.87 -29.40
C PRO A 181 12.91 -19.39 -29.43
N GLY A 182 14.21 -19.14 -29.58
CA GLY A 182 14.81 -17.80 -29.59
C GLY A 182 15.28 -17.32 -28.21
N PHE A 183 14.86 -17.96 -27.11
CA PHE A 183 15.33 -17.60 -25.78
C PHE A 183 16.62 -18.32 -25.39
N THR A 184 17.49 -17.59 -24.74
CA THR A 184 18.70 -18.10 -24.07
C THR A 184 18.46 -18.15 -22.58
N VAL A 185 18.85 -19.25 -21.92
CA VAL A 185 18.86 -19.35 -20.45
C VAL A 185 19.98 -18.46 -19.90
N THR A 186 19.63 -17.50 -19.04
CA THR A 186 20.55 -16.46 -18.56
C THR A 186 20.89 -16.58 -17.09
N ALA A 187 20.12 -17.38 -16.31
CA ALA A 187 20.44 -17.69 -14.93
C ALA A 187 19.81 -19.02 -14.50
N CYS A 188 20.43 -19.64 -13.50
CA CYS A 188 19.97 -20.86 -12.84
C CYS A 188 20.12 -20.75 -11.31
N THR A 189 19.49 -21.66 -10.56
CA THR A 189 19.78 -21.94 -9.15
C THR A 189 20.27 -23.39 -9.02
N SER A 190 20.58 -23.86 -7.81
CA SER A 190 20.91 -25.30 -7.57
C SER A 190 19.79 -26.23 -8.01
N ASP A 191 18.53 -25.81 -7.84
CA ASP A 191 17.34 -26.65 -8.00
C ASP A 191 16.56 -26.31 -9.29
N LEU A 192 16.81 -25.13 -9.87
CA LEU A 192 16.09 -24.60 -11.02
C LEU A 192 17.05 -24.32 -12.19
N PRO A 193 17.09 -25.18 -13.22
CA PRO A 193 17.97 -24.97 -14.39
C PRO A 193 17.65 -23.72 -15.20
N ILE A 194 16.39 -23.25 -15.19
CA ILE A 194 15.93 -22.08 -15.92
C ILE A 194 15.28 -21.10 -14.92
N ALA A 195 16.12 -20.37 -14.20
CA ALA A 195 15.66 -19.32 -13.27
C ALA A 195 15.49 -17.95 -13.95
N ALA A 196 16.15 -17.75 -15.10
CA ALA A 196 15.89 -16.61 -15.98
C ALA A 196 16.20 -16.95 -17.44
N MET A 197 15.50 -16.31 -18.35
CA MET A 197 15.66 -16.46 -19.80
C MET A 197 15.49 -15.12 -20.51
N ALA A 198 16.14 -14.94 -21.65
CA ALA A 198 16.07 -13.72 -22.45
C ALA A 198 16.07 -13.99 -23.95
N ASP A 199 15.29 -13.22 -24.69
CA ASP A 199 15.40 -13.01 -26.12
C ASP A 199 15.79 -11.54 -26.34
N GLU A 200 17.08 -11.31 -26.59
CA GLU A 200 17.65 -9.98 -26.74
C GLU A 200 17.19 -9.26 -28.01
N GLU A 201 16.85 -10.00 -29.07
CA GLU A 201 16.37 -9.43 -30.33
C GLU A 201 15.00 -8.80 -30.15
N ARG A 202 14.08 -9.52 -29.50
CA ARG A 202 12.74 -9.03 -29.17
C ARG A 202 12.70 -8.15 -27.93
N ARG A 203 13.77 -8.13 -27.14
CA ARG A 203 13.86 -7.49 -25.80
C ARG A 203 12.86 -8.09 -24.81
N TRP A 204 12.74 -9.40 -24.80
CA TRP A 204 11.84 -10.15 -23.93
C TRP A 204 12.63 -10.93 -22.89
N TYR A 205 12.20 -10.79 -21.65
CA TYR A 205 12.89 -11.32 -20.48
C TYR A 205 11.91 -12.10 -19.60
N GLY A 206 12.37 -13.18 -18.98
CA GLY A 206 11.62 -13.91 -17.97
C GLY A 206 12.51 -14.17 -16.75
N VAL A 207 11.95 -13.94 -15.56
CA VAL A 207 12.60 -14.27 -14.28
C VAL A 207 11.62 -15.07 -13.42
N GLN A 208 12.09 -16.18 -12.82
CA GLN A 208 11.25 -17.02 -11.97
C GLN A 208 11.11 -16.44 -10.56
N PHE A 209 12.07 -15.66 -10.12
CA PHE A 209 12.09 -14.97 -8.84
C PHE A 209 11.35 -13.62 -8.88
N HIS A 210 11.12 -13.03 -7.70
CA HIS A 210 10.43 -11.77 -7.52
C HIS A 210 11.40 -10.60 -7.33
N PRO A 211 11.71 -9.79 -8.37
CA PRO A 211 12.60 -8.63 -8.25
C PRO A 211 11.99 -7.48 -7.45
N GLU A 212 10.66 -7.42 -7.31
CA GLU A 212 9.93 -6.36 -6.63
C GLU A 212 10.04 -6.41 -5.10
N VAL A 213 10.31 -7.59 -4.53
CA VAL A 213 10.38 -7.76 -3.07
C VAL A 213 11.73 -7.33 -2.50
N THR A 214 11.74 -6.86 -1.25
CA THR A 214 12.95 -6.34 -0.58
C THR A 214 14.03 -7.42 -0.33
N HIS A 215 13.63 -8.69 -0.32
CA HIS A 215 14.53 -9.83 -0.08
C HIS A 215 15.37 -10.21 -1.32
N THR A 216 15.01 -9.74 -2.51
CA THR A 216 15.80 -9.95 -3.73
C THR A 216 16.90 -8.90 -3.82
N GLN A 217 18.15 -9.35 -3.75
CA GLN A 217 19.31 -8.49 -4.01
C GLN A 217 19.25 -7.97 -5.46
N HIS A 218 19.60 -6.70 -5.66
CA HIS A 218 19.56 -6.02 -6.97
C HIS A 218 18.17 -5.94 -7.64
N GLY A 219 17.08 -6.31 -6.97
CA GLY A 219 15.75 -6.31 -7.57
C GLY A 219 15.33 -4.95 -8.13
N ALA A 220 15.55 -3.86 -7.37
CA ALA A 220 15.29 -2.50 -7.83
C ALA A 220 16.15 -2.12 -9.05
N GLU A 221 17.40 -2.58 -9.14
CA GLU A 221 18.28 -2.33 -10.28
C GLU A 221 17.82 -3.09 -11.53
N ILE A 222 17.36 -4.34 -11.37
CA ILE A 222 16.78 -5.15 -12.46
C ILE A 222 15.56 -4.44 -13.05
N LEU A 223 14.62 -4.02 -12.20
CA LEU A 223 13.43 -3.29 -12.64
C LEU A 223 13.79 -1.94 -13.30
N ARG A 224 14.72 -1.19 -12.73
CA ARG A 224 15.19 0.06 -13.32
C ARG A 224 15.78 -0.16 -14.73
N ARG A 225 16.60 -1.21 -14.90
CA ARG A 225 17.17 -1.56 -16.20
C ARG A 225 16.09 -1.88 -17.21
N PHE A 226 15.12 -2.70 -16.84
CA PHE A 226 14.04 -3.02 -17.74
C PHE A 226 13.31 -1.74 -18.17
N VAL A 227 12.92 -0.89 -17.23
CA VAL A 227 12.06 0.26 -17.48
C VAL A 227 12.83 1.40 -18.19
N VAL A 228 14.04 1.73 -17.71
CA VAL A 228 14.81 2.88 -18.21
C VAL A 228 15.69 2.49 -19.38
N ASP A 229 16.51 1.44 -19.22
CA ASP A 229 17.56 1.15 -20.20
C ASP A 229 17.01 0.32 -21.38
N ILE A 230 16.07 -0.61 -21.14
CA ILE A 230 15.52 -1.48 -22.19
C ILE A 230 14.28 -0.87 -22.84
N CYS A 231 13.32 -0.36 -22.05
CA CYS A 231 12.11 0.28 -22.55
C CYS A 231 12.35 1.73 -22.99
N GLY A 232 13.42 2.37 -22.52
CA GLY A 232 13.76 3.76 -22.86
C GLY A 232 12.80 4.77 -22.25
N CYS A 233 12.24 4.50 -21.06
CA CYS A 233 11.35 5.43 -20.39
C CYS A 233 12.14 6.57 -19.73
N ALA A 234 11.67 7.80 -19.91
CA ALA A 234 12.14 8.95 -19.15
C ALA A 234 11.54 8.94 -17.76
N THR A 235 12.34 9.33 -16.76
CA THR A 235 11.92 9.35 -15.34
C THR A 235 11.19 10.65 -14.99
N LEU A 236 10.04 10.87 -15.64
CA LEU A 236 9.24 12.11 -15.50
C LEU A 236 8.22 12.06 -14.35
N TRP A 237 7.97 10.90 -13.79
CA TRP A 237 7.04 10.71 -12.69
C TRP A 237 7.69 11.12 -11.36
N THR A 238 7.80 12.43 -11.14
CA THR A 238 8.37 13.05 -9.94
C THR A 238 7.30 13.84 -9.20
N SER A 239 7.46 14.07 -7.89
CA SER A 239 6.47 14.82 -7.11
C SER A 239 6.17 16.21 -7.69
N ALA A 240 7.19 16.95 -8.11
CA ALA A 240 7.03 18.27 -8.73
C ALA A 240 6.19 18.19 -10.02
N ASN A 241 6.53 17.28 -10.92
CA ASN A 241 5.82 17.14 -12.18
C ASN A 241 4.38 16.63 -11.97
N ILE A 242 4.15 15.74 -10.99
CA ILE A 242 2.81 15.27 -10.62
C ILE A 242 1.96 16.42 -10.11
N ILE A 243 2.50 17.29 -9.26
CA ILE A 243 1.81 18.47 -8.73
C ILE A 243 1.45 19.42 -9.88
N ASP A 244 2.40 19.73 -10.76
CA ASP A 244 2.18 20.66 -11.86
C ASP A 244 1.14 20.13 -12.86
N ASP A 245 1.20 18.85 -13.24
CA ASP A 245 0.21 18.19 -14.08
C ASP A 245 -1.19 18.16 -13.40
N ALA A 246 -1.26 17.82 -12.11
CA ALA A 246 -2.51 17.81 -11.37
C ALA A 246 -3.14 19.21 -11.30
N VAL A 247 -2.35 20.26 -11.03
CA VAL A 247 -2.81 21.65 -10.99
C VAL A 247 -3.36 22.08 -12.35
N GLU A 248 -2.68 21.74 -13.45
CA GLU A 248 -3.14 22.07 -14.80
C GLU A 248 -4.44 21.35 -15.14
N ARG A 249 -4.53 20.04 -14.85
CA ARG A 249 -5.76 19.26 -15.07
C ARG A 249 -6.94 19.79 -14.25
N ILE A 250 -6.72 20.11 -12.98
CA ILE A 250 -7.74 20.69 -12.11
C ILE A 250 -8.27 22.00 -12.70
N ARG A 251 -7.39 22.92 -13.10
CA ARG A 251 -7.76 24.20 -13.69
C ARG A 251 -8.57 24.03 -14.99
N ALA A 252 -8.14 23.12 -15.85
CA ALA A 252 -8.83 22.83 -17.11
C ALA A 252 -10.21 22.20 -16.88
N GLN A 253 -10.35 21.35 -15.86
CA GLN A 253 -11.60 20.65 -15.54
C GLN A 253 -12.60 21.53 -14.84
N VAL A 254 -12.17 22.32 -13.86
CA VAL A 254 -13.02 23.17 -13.01
C VAL A 254 -13.40 24.47 -13.71
N GLY A 255 -12.48 25.09 -14.43
CA GLY A 255 -12.71 26.40 -15.06
C GLY A 255 -13.04 27.47 -14.01
N SER A 256 -14.22 28.11 -14.16
CA SER A 256 -14.72 29.12 -13.23
C SER A 256 -15.66 28.56 -12.15
N ASP A 257 -15.91 27.28 -12.12
CA ASP A 257 -16.83 26.61 -11.20
C ASP A 257 -16.24 26.56 -9.78
N HIS A 258 -17.10 26.32 -8.79
CA HIS A 258 -16.68 26.12 -7.40
C HIS A 258 -16.62 24.65 -7.02
N VAL A 259 -15.65 24.32 -6.16
CA VAL A 259 -15.38 22.95 -5.69
C VAL A 259 -15.67 22.87 -4.19
N LEU A 260 -16.39 21.84 -3.81
CA LEU A 260 -16.63 21.45 -2.43
C LEU A 260 -15.78 20.22 -2.07
N LEU A 261 -15.13 20.22 -0.91
CA LEU A 261 -14.36 19.11 -0.40
C LEU A 261 -14.77 18.77 1.03
N GLY A 262 -15.09 17.50 1.27
CA GLY A 262 -15.20 16.96 2.63
C GLY A 262 -13.80 16.76 3.22
N LEU A 263 -13.43 17.59 4.19
CA LEU A 263 -12.13 17.51 4.85
C LEU A 263 -12.26 16.60 6.08
N SER A 264 -11.74 15.39 6.01
CA SER A 264 -11.79 14.43 7.12
C SER A 264 -10.66 14.60 8.14
N GLY A 265 -9.71 15.52 7.89
CA GLY A 265 -8.45 15.59 8.62
C GLY A 265 -7.47 14.46 8.27
N GLY A 266 -7.84 13.50 7.41
CA GLY A 266 -6.96 12.45 6.87
C GLY A 266 -5.94 13.00 5.89
N VAL A 267 -4.85 12.24 5.66
CA VAL A 267 -3.76 12.64 4.76
C VAL A 267 -4.29 12.94 3.35
N ASP A 268 -5.14 12.06 2.80
CA ASP A 268 -5.61 12.19 1.41
C ASP A 268 -6.45 13.44 1.21
N SER A 269 -7.46 13.67 2.07
CA SER A 269 -8.29 14.87 1.99
C SER A 269 -7.49 16.18 2.20
N SER A 270 -6.46 16.13 3.05
CA SER A 270 -5.57 17.28 3.26
C SER A 270 -4.70 17.57 2.04
N VAL A 271 -4.18 16.53 1.37
CA VAL A 271 -3.40 16.69 0.13
C VAL A 271 -4.28 17.15 -1.02
N VAL A 272 -5.52 16.64 -1.13
CA VAL A 272 -6.52 17.15 -2.10
C VAL A 272 -6.79 18.63 -1.85
N ALA A 273 -7.01 19.05 -0.60
CA ALA A 273 -7.23 20.45 -0.25
C ALA A 273 -6.05 21.33 -0.67
N ALA A 274 -4.82 20.92 -0.38
CA ALA A 274 -3.62 21.66 -0.75
C ALA A 274 -3.40 21.75 -2.28
N LEU A 275 -3.70 20.68 -3.03
CA LEU A 275 -3.65 20.71 -4.49
C LEU A 275 -4.70 21.64 -5.09
N LEU A 276 -5.94 21.56 -4.60
CA LEU A 276 -7.03 22.40 -5.06
C LEU A 276 -6.79 23.87 -4.71
N GLU A 277 -6.32 24.17 -3.50
CA GLU A 277 -5.96 25.55 -3.11
C GLU A 277 -4.91 26.13 -4.06
N ARG A 278 -3.84 25.38 -4.34
CA ARG A 278 -2.80 25.79 -5.30
C ARG A 278 -3.33 25.95 -6.73
N ALA A 279 -4.34 25.17 -7.13
CA ALA A 279 -4.89 25.20 -8.48
C ALA A 279 -5.92 26.31 -8.67
N ILE A 280 -6.89 26.46 -7.77
CA ILE A 280 -8.11 27.25 -7.95
C ILE A 280 -8.40 28.22 -6.80
N GLY A 281 -7.59 28.25 -5.72
CA GLY A 281 -7.69 29.23 -4.63
C GLY A 281 -9.09 29.39 -4.07
N ASP A 282 -9.62 30.59 -4.12
CA ASP A 282 -10.94 30.98 -3.55
C ASP A 282 -12.15 30.19 -4.09
N GLN A 283 -12.01 29.45 -5.20
CA GLN A 283 -13.07 28.58 -5.71
C GLN A 283 -13.24 27.30 -4.87
N LEU A 284 -12.28 26.98 -3.97
CA LEU A 284 -12.36 25.85 -3.05
C LEU A 284 -13.10 26.24 -1.77
N THR A 285 -14.03 25.41 -1.34
CA THR A 285 -14.60 25.44 0.01
C THR A 285 -14.51 24.04 0.62
N CYS A 286 -13.89 23.93 1.79
CA CYS A 286 -13.81 22.69 2.55
C CYS A 286 -14.85 22.66 3.67
N VAL A 287 -15.48 21.51 3.90
CA VAL A 287 -16.34 21.26 5.05
C VAL A 287 -15.66 20.24 5.95
N PHE A 288 -15.36 20.62 7.17
CA PHE A 288 -14.79 19.77 8.20
C PHE A 288 -15.85 19.46 9.25
N VAL A 289 -16.25 18.20 9.37
CA VAL A 289 -17.25 17.74 10.34
C VAL A 289 -16.53 17.25 11.59
N ASP A 290 -16.66 17.98 12.68
CA ASP A 290 -16.18 17.56 13.99
C ASP A 290 -17.22 16.63 14.64
N THR A 291 -16.93 15.34 14.61
CA THR A 291 -17.82 14.30 15.10
C THR A 291 -17.80 14.13 16.62
N GLY A 292 -16.86 14.77 17.32
CA GLY A 292 -16.56 14.49 18.71
C GLY A 292 -15.81 13.15 18.94
N LEU A 293 -15.56 12.37 17.85
CA LEU A 293 -14.85 11.07 17.89
C LEU A 293 -13.42 11.18 17.36
N LEU A 294 -12.92 12.40 17.22
CA LEU A 294 -11.55 12.69 16.78
C LEU A 294 -10.56 12.48 17.93
N ARG A 295 -9.26 12.45 17.61
CA ARG A 295 -8.18 12.49 18.61
C ARG A 295 -8.21 13.81 19.39
N TRP A 296 -7.53 13.82 20.53
CA TRP A 296 -7.38 15.01 21.34
C TRP A 296 -6.83 16.19 20.55
N HIS A 297 -7.53 17.33 20.55
CA HIS A 297 -7.22 18.56 19.78
C HIS A 297 -7.09 18.39 18.26
N GLU A 298 -7.47 17.26 17.65
CA GLU A 298 -7.31 17.04 16.22
C GLU A 298 -8.10 18.06 15.38
N GLY A 299 -9.32 18.40 15.78
CA GLY A 299 -10.13 19.41 15.08
C GLY A 299 -9.46 20.78 15.05
N ASP A 300 -8.86 21.19 16.17
CA ASP A 300 -8.14 22.47 16.26
C ASP A 300 -6.86 22.46 15.42
N GLN A 301 -6.13 21.33 15.43
CA GLN A 301 -4.94 21.16 14.59
C GLN A 301 -5.26 21.20 13.09
N VAL A 302 -6.38 20.60 12.67
CA VAL A 302 -6.83 20.66 11.28
C VAL A 302 -7.15 22.09 10.88
N MET A 303 -7.87 22.84 11.73
CA MET A 303 -8.19 24.26 11.46
C MET A 303 -6.92 25.12 11.39
N ALA A 304 -6.01 24.98 12.36
CA ALA A 304 -4.75 25.72 12.37
C ALA A 304 -3.91 25.43 11.12
N THR A 305 -3.82 24.16 10.70
CA THR A 305 -3.02 23.79 9.52
C THR A 305 -3.70 24.24 8.23
N MET A 306 -4.96 23.92 8.02
CA MET A 306 -5.61 24.11 6.73
C MET A 306 -6.09 25.55 6.53
N ALA A 307 -6.74 26.15 7.54
CA ALA A 307 -7.27 27.51 7.42
C ALA A 307 -6.19 28.57 7.66
N GLU A 308 -5.39 28.46 8.73
CA GLU A 308 -4.46 29.52 9.12
C GLU A 308 -3.11 29.41 8.36
N HIS A 309 -2.57 28.19 8.21
CA HIS A 309 -1.26 27.99 7.56
C HIS A 309 -1.38 27.86 6.04
N MET A 310 -2.34 27.08 5.54
CA MET A 310 -2.50 26.83 4.09
C MET A 310 -3.44 27.82 3.41
N GLY A 311 -4.19 28.64 4.15
CA GLY A 311 -5.11 29.63 3.60
C GLY A 311 -6.41 29.05 3.02
N VAL A 312 -6.69 27.77 3.24
CA VAL A 312 -7.87 27.10 2.72
C VAL A 312 -9.14 27.58 3.43
N LYS A 313 -10.19 27.90 2.67
CA LYS A 313 -11.50 28.23 3.25
C LYS A 313 -12.16 26.98 3.84
N VAL A 314 -12.18 26.87 5.18
CA VAL A 314 -12.75 25.73 5.90
C VAL A 314 -13.96 26.12 6.73
N ILE A 315 -15.07 25.43 6.53
CA ILE A 315 -16.29 25.52 7.37
C ILE A 315 -16.21 24.34 8.37
N ARG A 316 -16.00 24.63 9.66
CA ARG A 316 -16.07 23.64 10.73
C ARG A 316 -17.51 23.49 11.20
N VAL A 317 -18.01 22.26 11.19
CA VAL A 317 -19.34 21.90 11.70
C VAL A 317 -19.16 21.08 12.97
N ASP A 318 -19.54 21.62 14.12
CA ASP A 318 -19.59 20.85 15.36
C ASP A 318 -20.86 19.99 15.36
N ALA A 319 -20.67 18.70 15.24
CA ALA A 319 -21.72 17.70 15.17
C ALA A 319 -21.66 16.70 16.34
N ALA A 320 -20.79 16.91 17.33
CA ALA A 320 -20.54 15.96 18.41
C ALA A 320 -21.83 15.47 19.09
N ASP A 321 -22.76 16.39 19.42
CA ASP A 321 -24.01 16.02 20.09
C ASP A 321 -24.90 15.11 19.22
N ARG A 322 -24.93 15.32 17.90
CA ARG A 322 -25.69 14.47 16.96
C ARG A 322 -25.13 13.05 16.92
N TYR A 323 -23.78 12.92 16.89
CA TYR A 323 -23.13 11.62 16.89
C TYR A 323 -23.33 10.86 18.19
N PHE A 324 -23.15 11.50 19.34
CA PHE A 324 -23.37 10.86 20.64
C PHE A 324 -24.84 10.45 20.83
N ALA A 325 -25.80 11.26 20.39
CA ALA A 325 -27.22 10.91 20.46
C ALA A 325 -27.55 9.69 19.58
N ALA A 326 -27.01 9.61 18.37
CA ALA A 326 -27.28 8.52 17.45
C ALA A 326 -26.55 7.21 17.83
N LEU A 327 -25.44 7.29 18.57
CA LEU A 327 -24.65 6.13 19.02
C LEU A 327 -25.10 5.62 20.40
N ALA A 328 -26.03 6.30 21.08
CA ALA A 328 -26.52 5.89 22.38
C ALA A 328 -27.15 4.48 22.31
N GLY A 329 -26.66 3.56 23.17
CA GLY A 329 -27.10 2.17 23.21
C GLY A 329 -26.60 1.28 22.08
N VAL A 330 -25.76 1.80 21.15
CA VAL A 330 -25.21 1.03 20.03
C VAL A 330 -23.88 0.41 20.42
N ALA A 331 -23.82 -0.92 20.47
CA ALA A 331 -22.62 -1.67 20.83
C ALA A 331 -22.01 -2.47 19.64
N ASP A 332 -22.81 -2.76 18.60
CA ASP A 332 -22.33 -3.52 17.45
C ASP A 332 -21.42 -2.65 16.56
N PRO A 333 -20.19 -3.13 16.24
CA PRO A 333 -19.20 -2.36 15.50
C PRO A 333 -19.66 -1.94 14.10
N GLU A 334 -20.38 -2.82 13.40
CA GLU A 334 -20.84 -2.52 12.05
C GLU A 334 -22.00 -1.51 12.07
N ALA A 335 -22.87 -1.58 13.07
CA ALA A 335 -23.91 -0.57 13.29
C ALA A 335 -23.31 0.80 13.60
N LYS A 336 -22.26 0.88 14.45
CA LYS A 336 -21.52 2.12 14.70
C LYS A 336 -20.96 2.72 13.40
N ARG A 337 -20.26 1.90 12.58
CA ARG A 337 -19.70 2.34 11.29
C ARG A 337 -20.77 2.91 10.36
N LYS A 338 -21.92 2.21 10.22
CA LYS A 338 -23.03 2.66 9.39
C LYS A 338 -23.65 3.96 9.88
N ILE A 339 -23.87 4.12 11.19
CA ILE A 339 -24.41 5.34 11.77
C ILE A 339 -23.46 6.52 11.54
N ILE A 340 -22.18 6.32 11.84
CA ILE A 340 -21.17 7.38 11.70
C ILE A 340 -21.04 7.81 10.24
N GLY A 341 -20.95 6.85 9.30
CA GLY A 341 -20.88 7.16 7.87
C GLY A 341 -22.12 7.86 7.34
N ARG A 342 -23.34 7.40 7.72
CA ARG A 342 -24.60 8.03 7.32
C ARG A 342 -24.71 9.47 7.82
N LEU A 343 -24.44 9.71 9.10
CA LEU A 343 -24.48 11.06 9.67
C LEU A 343 -23.48 12.02 9.00
N PHE A 344 -22.30 11.51 8.65
CA PHE A 344 -21.33 12.33 7.92
C PHE A 344 -21.91 12.80 6.59
N ILE A 345 -22.54 11.91 5.82
CA ILE A 345 -23.17 12.26 4.53
C ILE A 345 -24.33 13.24 4.76
N GLU A 346 -25.22 12.99 5.72
CA GLU A 346 -26.36 13.87 6.02
C GLU A 346 -25.89 15.31 6.37
N ILE A 347 -24.89 15.44 7.24
CA ILE A 347 -24.35 16.74 7.64
C ILE A 347 -23.65 17.42 6.46
N PHE A 348 -22.89 16.65 5.68
CA PHE A 348 -22.23 17.18 4.50
C PHE A 348 -23.24 17.70 3.46
N ASP A 349 -24.34 16.98 3.25
CA ASP A 349 -25.45 17.40 2.36
C ASP A 349 -26.14 18.67 2.87
N GLU A 350 -26.40 18.76 4.17
CA GLU A 350 -26.96 19.97 4.80
C GLU A 350 -26.08 21.20 4.56
N GLU A 351 -24.76 21.06 4.71
CA GLU A 351 -23.83 22.17 4.47
C GLU A 351 -23.69 22.48 2.98
N SER A 352 -23.63 21.45 2.13
CA SER A 352 -23.55 21.61 0.68
C SER A 352 -24.76 22.35 0.11
N ALA A 353 -25.95 22.10 0.65
CA ALA A 353 -27.19 22.77 0.25
C ALA A 353 -27.20 24.29 0.52
N LYS A 354 -26.40 24.75 1.50
CA LYS A 354 -26.21 26.17 1.80
C LYS A 354 -25.30 26.88 0.80
N LEU A 355 -24.47 26.10 0.09
CA LEU A 355 -23.43 26.54 -0.83
C LEU A 355 -23.91 26.35 -2.28
N ARG A 356 -24.83 27.21 -2.73
CA ARG A 356 -25.59 27.03 -4.00
C ARG A 356 -24.72 27.06 -5.27
N ASP A 357 -23.51 27.59 -5.21
CA ASP A 357 -22.63 27.82 -6.36
C ASP A 357 -21.64 26.67 -6.59
N ASN A 358 -21.62 25.63 -5.74
CA ASN A 358 -20.72 24.50 -5.90
C ASN A 358 -21.27 23.53 -6.96
N GLN A 359 -20.43 23.20 -7.94
CA GLN A 359 -20.76 22.29 -9.03
C GLN A 359 -19.93 21.01 -9.00
N TRP A 360 -18.82 21.01 -8.25
CA TRP A 360 -17.89 19.91 -8.13
C TRP A 360 -17.76 19.43 -6.70
N LEU A 361 -17.70 18.11 -6.53
CA LEU A 361 -17.32 17.44 -5.29
C LEU A 361 -15.93 16.83 -5.47
N ALA A 362 -15.01 17.21 -4.61
CA ALA A 362 -13.67 16.60 -4.59
C ALA A 362 -13.62 15.41 -3.65
N GLN A 363 -12.94 14.34 -4.09
CA GLN A 363 -12.69 13.12 -3.30
C GLN A 363 -11.22 12.77 -3.28
N GLY A 364 -10.77 12.21 -2.16
CA GLY A 364 -9.41 11.73 -1.95
C GLY A 364 -9.20 10.27 -2.36
N THR A 365 -9.87 9.81 -3.42
CA THR A 365 -9.66 8.48 -4.00
C THR A 365 -8.22 8.32 -4.44
N ILE A 366 -7.58 7.21 -4.07
CA ILE A 366 -6.21 6.86 -4.45
C ILE A 366 -6.17 5.60 -5.34
N TYR A 367 -5.05 5.34 -5.98
CA TYR A 367 -4.93 4.26 -6.96
C TYR A 367 -5.26 2.85 -6.41
N PRO A 368 -4.87 2.47 -5.18
CA PRO A 368 -5.34 1.21 -4.58
C PRO A 368 -6.86 1.07 -4.51
N ASP A 369 -7.60 2.14 -4.20
CA ASP A 369 -9.07 2.12 -4.17
C ASP A 369 -9.65 1.82 -5.56
N VAL A 370 -9.02 2.34 -6.62
CA VAL A 370 -9.42 2.10 -8.02
C VAL A 370 -9.22 0.63 -8.39
N ILE A 371 -8.06 0.05 -8.05
CA ILE A 371 -7.73 -1.35 -8.33
C ILE A 371 -8.71 -2.29 -7.60
N GLU A 372 -8.95 -2.06 -6.30
CA GLU A 372 -9.88 -2.87 -5.50
C GLU A 372 -11.30 -2.84 -6.08
N SER A 373 -11.74 -1.67 -6.55
CA SER A 373 -13.07 -1.51 -7.17
C SER A 373 -13.21 -2.19 -8.52
N ALA A 374 -12.14 -2.24 -9.32
CA ALA A 374 -12.14 -2.94 -10.60
C ALA A 374 -12.21 -4.47 -10.40
N GLY A 375 -11.50 -5.01 -9.41
CA GLY A 375 -11.52 -6.43 -9.05
C GLY A 375 -12.88 -6.93 -8.58
N SER A 376 -13.68 -6.08 -7.94
CA SER A 376 -15.04 -6.44 -7.47
C SER A 376 -16.04 -6.68 -8.60
N LYS A 377 -15.85 -6.04 -9.76
CA LYS A 377 -16.72 -6.21 -10.95
C LYS A 377 -16.52 -7.55 -11.66
N THR A 378 -15.38 -8.18 -11.50
CA THR A 378 -15.07 -9.50 -12.10
C THR A 378 -15.54 -10.70 -11.25
N GLY A 379 -16.13 -10.47 -10.07
CA GLY A 379 -16.74 -11.50 -9.22
C GLY A 379 -15.78 -12.46 -8.53
N LYS A 380 -14.46 -12.26 -8.64
CA LYS A 380 -13.43 -13.14 -8.05
C LYS A 380 -12.77 -12.58 -6.77
N ALA A 381 -13.10 -11.36 -6.36
CA ALA A 381 -12.60 -10.78 -5.12
C ALA A 381 -13.74 -10.58 -4.11
N HIS A 382 -13.57 -11.06 -2.88
CA HIS A 382 -14.47 -10.71 -1.77
C HIS A 382 -14.29 -9.23 -1.44
N VAL A 383 -15.39 -8.45 -1.51
CA VAL A 383 -15.43 -7.04 -1.12
C VAL A 383 -15.14 -6.93 0.38
N ILE A 384 -13.93 -6.57 0.75
CA ILE A 384 -13.51 -6.41 2.17
C ILE A 384 -13.80 -4.99 2.69
N LYS A 385 -14.01 -4.00 1.81
CA LYS A 385 -14.27 -2.60 2.20
C LYS A 385 -15.43 -2.00 1.43
N SER A 386 -16.55 -1.76 2.14
CA SER A 386 -17.75 -1.07 1.63
C SER A 386 -17.69 0.46 1.77
N HIS A 387 -16.55 1.05 2.11
CA HIS A 387 -16.47 2.44 2.60
C HIS A 387 -15.83 3.46 1.65
N HIS A 388 -15.31 3.01 0.51
CA HIS A 388 -14.79 3.93 -0.51
C HIS A 388 -15.75 3.98 -1.69
N ASN A 389 -16.47 5.11 -1.84
CA ASN A 389 -17.36 5.38 -2.97
C ASN A 389 -16.52 5.65 -4.23
N VAL A 390 -15.85 4.62 -4.75
CA VAL A 390 -15.05 4.75 -5.97
C VAL A 390 -15.99 4.79 -7.17
N GLY A 391 -16.05 5.95 -7.81
CA GLY A 391 -16.71 6.12 -9.10
C GLY A 391 -18.22 6.36 -9.07
N GLY A 392 -18.83 6.68 -7.92
CA GLY A 392 -20.26 7.01 -7.87
C GLY A 392 -20.60 7.96 -6.73
N LEU A 393 -21.28 9.05 -7.04
CA LEU A 393 -22.00 9.85 -6.05
C LEU A 393 -23.26 9.10 -5.63
N PRO A 394 -23.77 9.26 -4.37
CA PRO A 394 -25.08 8.75 -3.98
C PRO A 394 -26.15 9.18 -4.98
N GLU A 395 -27.12 8.30 -5.27
CA GLU A 395 -28.22 8.63 -6.16
C GLU A 395 -28.94 9.88 -5.67
N GLY A 396 -28.92 10.95 -6.49
CA GLY A 396 -29.53 12.25 -6.16
C GLY A 396 -28.55 13.40 -5.93
N MET A 397 -27.26 13.19 -5.78
CA MET A 397 -26.28 14.28 -5.73
C MET A 397 -26.05 14.92 -7.11
N ARG A 398 -26.13 16.27 -7.19
CA ARG A 398 -26.03 17.05 -8.44
C ARG A 398 -24.60 17.49 -8.76
N PHE A 399 -23.58 16.93 -8.08
CA PHE A 399 -22.20 17.34 -8.27
C PHE A 399 -21.52 16.55 -9.39
N LYS A 400 -20.59 17.21 -10.08
CA LYS A 400 -19.56 16.54 -10.87
C LYS A 400 -18.44 16.11 -9.92
N LEU A 401 -17.77 14.99 -10.19
CA LEU A 401 -16.70 14.44 -9.35
C LEU A 401 -15.33 14.89 -9.85
N ILE A 402 -14.46 15.28 -8.91
CA ILE A 402 -13.02 15.51 -9.17
C ILE A 402 -12.17 14.71 -8.18
N GLU A 403 -11.26 13.89 -8.70
CA GLU A 403 -10.42 12.96 -7.94
C GLU A 403 -8.93 13.17 -8.24
N PRO A 404 -8.30 14.19 -7.66
CA PRO A 404 -6.93 14.57 -8.03
C PRO A 404 -5.87 13.52 -7.73
N LEU A 405 -6.11 12.61 -6.78
CA LEU A 405 -5.15 11.60 -6.33
C LEU A 405 -5.38 10.21 -6.92
N ARG A 406 -6.34 10.06 -7.85
CA ARG A 406 -6.83 8.77 -8.37
C ARG A 406 -5.74 7.86 -8.95
N GLU A 407 -4.67 8.45 -9.46
CA GLU A 407 -3.54 7.74 -10.07
C GLU A 407 -2.39 7.46 -9.10
N LEU A 408 -2.48 7.90 -7.83
CA LEU A 408 -1.37 7.91 -6.88
C LEU A 408 -1.47 6.82 -5.84
N PHE A 409 -0.33 6.20 -5.52
CA PHE A 409 -0.20 5.37 -4.34
C PHE A 409 -0.08 6.23 -3.06
N LYS A 410 -0.36 5.64 -1.91
CA LYS A 410 -0.35 6.35 -0.61
C LYS A 410 0.99 7.01 -0.26
N ASP A 411 2.09 6.38 -0.62
CA ASP A 411 3.43 6.93 -0.40
C ASP A 411 3.73 8.12 -1.34
N GLU A 412 3.19 8.12 -2.56
CA GLU A 412 3.26 9.24 -3.49
C GLU A 412 2.43 10.42 -2.97
N VAL A 413 1.21 10.16 -2.49
CA VAL A 413 0.35 11.17 -1.85
C VAL A 413 1.08 11.85 -0.69
N ARG A 414 1.78 11.07 0.15
CA ARG A 414 2.57 11.63 1.26
C ARG A 414 3.72 12.50 0.77
N ARG A 415 4.46 12.06 -0.25
CA ARG A 415 5.56 12.85 -0.83
C ARG A 415 5.09 14.18 -1.38
N ILE A 416 4.04 14.19 -2.21
CA ILE A 416 3.47 15.44 -2.74
C ILE A 416 2.85 16.31 -1.65
N GLY A 417 2.28 15.73 -0.60
CA GLY A 417 1.77 16.49 0.54
C GLY A 417 2.84 17.33 1.24
N VAL A 418 4.03 16.74 1.47
CA VAL A 418 5.17 17.49 2.02
C VAL A 418 5.65 18.58 1.06
N GLU A 419 5.70 18.30 -0.24
CA GLU A 419 6.14 19.27 -1.26
C GLU A 419 5.14 20.42 -1.44
N LEU A 420 3.86 20.17 -1.18
CA LEU A 420 2.81 21.20 -1.13
C LEU A 420 2.86 22.06 0.16
N GLY A 421 3.74 21.75 1.11
CA GLY A 421 3.93 22.51 2.35
C GLY A 421 3.12 22.01 3.54
N LEU A 422 2.46 20.85 3.44
CA LEU A 422 1.79 20.26 4.60
C LEU A 422 2.82 19.80 5.65
N PRO A 423 2.57 19.99 6.94
CA PRO A 423 3.48 19.55 8.00
C PRO A 423 3.73 18.04 7.92
N ARG A 424 5.01 17.64 8.05
CA ARG A 424 5.41 16.23 8.01
C ARG A 424 4.62 15.37 9.01
N GLU A 425 4.35 15.91 10.20
CA GLU A 425 3.59 15.22 11.25
C GLU A 425 2.15 14.92 10.86
N MET A 426 1.53 15.76 10.03
CA MET A 426 0.20 15.51 9.47
C MET A 426 0.27 14.45 8.38
N VAL A 427 1.25 14.53 7.49
CA VAL A 427 1.39 13.67 6.31
C VAL A 427 1.81 12.24 6.69
N TYR A 428 2.71 12.09 7.68
CA TYR A 428 3.24 10.79 8.13
C TYR A 428 2.59 10.29 9.43
N ARG A 429 1.41 10.82 9.76
CA ARG A 429 0.66 10.31 10.92
C ARG A 429 0.24 8.85 10.73
N HIS A 430 0.14 8.13 11.85
CA HIS A 430 -0.39 6.77 11.84
C HIS A 430 -1.82 6.74 11.31
N PRO A 431 -2.24 5.65 10.65
CA PRO A 431 -3.61 5.47 10.21
C PRO A 431 -4.61 5.73 11.32
N PHE A 432 -5.71 6.40 10.98
CA PHE A 432 -6.82 6.64 11.87
C PHE A 432 -8.10 6.29 11.12
N PRO A 433 -8.95 5.40 11.66
CA PRO A 433 -10.11 4.89 10.94
C PRO A 433 -11.16 5.98 10.74
N GLY A 434 -11.93 5.90 9.65
CA GLY A 434 -13.00 6.85 9.35
C GLY A 434 -14.01 7.03 10.49
N PRO A 435 -14.45 5.96 11.21
CA PRO A 435 -15.32 6.09 12.38
C PRO A 435 -14.64 6.72 13.62
N GLY A 436 -13.36 7.07 13.53
CA GLY A 436 -12.63 7.68 14.63
C GLY A 436 -12.51 6.78 15.86
N LEU A 437 -12.58 7.38 17.04
CA LEU A 437 -12.53 6.67 18.31
C LEU A 437 -13.76 5.80 18.58
N GLY A 438 -14.84 5.93 17.79
CA GLY A 438 -16.04 5.11 17.93
C GLY A 438 -15.79 3.61 17.82
N VAL A 439 -14.78 3.18 17.03
CA VAL A 439 -14.35 1.78 16.88
C VAL A 439 -13.13 1.41 17.75
N ARG A 440 -12.73 2.30 18.64
CA ARG A 440 -11.71 2.07 19.67
C ARG A 440 -12.30 2.08 21.10
N ILE A 441 -13.64 2.13 21.19
CA ILE A 441 -14.41 1.93 22.41
C ILE A 441 -15.25 0.68 22.21
N LEU A 442 -14.90 -0.40 22.88
CA LEU A 442 -15.67 -1.64 22.80
C LEU A 442 -17.06 -1.43 23.41
N GLY A 443 -18.10 -1.86 22.69
CA GLY A 443 -19.48 -1.65 23.15
C GLY A 443 -20.00 -0.23 22.95
N GLU A 444 -20.82 0.28 23.85
CA GLU A 444 -21.49 1.57 23.70
C GLU A 444 -20.52 2.77 23.75
N VAL A 445 -20.68 3.69 22.80
CA VAL A 445 -19.91 4.92 22.76
C VAL A 445 -20.56 5.98 23.64
N ARG A 446 -19.84 6.41 24.68
CA ARG A 446 -20.26 7.48 25.59
C ARG A 446 -19.25 8.61 25.60
N ARG A 447 -19.71 9.84 25.78
CA ARG A 447 -18.83 11.02 25.80
C ARG A 447 -17.70 10.88 26.85
N GLU A 448 -18.03 10.43 28.05
CA GLU A 448 -17.04 10.21 29.12
C GLU A 448 -15.95 9.18 28.74
N PHE A 449 -16.31 8.13 27.96
CA PHE A 449 -15.35 7.15 27.50
C PHE A 449 -14.45 7.70 26.38
N VAL A 450 -15.03 8.51 25.49
CA VAL A 450 -14.27 9.18 24.45
C VAL A 450 -13.26 10.15 25.04
N GLU A 451 -13.63 10.98 26.02
CA GLU A 451 -12.74 11.93 26.69
C GLU A 451 -11.56 11.22 27.39
N LEU A 452 -11.83 10.10 28.08
CA LEU A 452 -10.77 9.29 28.70
C LEU A 452 -9.85 8.69 27.65
N LEU A 453 -10.42 8.14 26.57
CA LEU A 453 -9.66 7.52 25.50
C LEU A 453 -8.81 8.54 24.73
N GLN A 454 -9.36 9.72 24.42
CA GLN A 454 -8.63 10.82 23.77
C GLN A 454 -7.36 11.17 24.54
N ARG A 455 -7.47 11.33 25.85
CA ARG A 455 -6.34 11.68 26.69
C ARG A 455 -5.35 10.53 26.86
N ALA A 456 -5.83 9.28 26.96
CA ALA A 456 -4.96 8.10 27.01
C ALA A 456 -4.18 7.92 25.71
N ASP A 457 -4.83 8.11 24.55
CA ASP A 457 -4.20 8.05 23.23
C ASP A 457 -3.16 9.17 23.07
N ASP A 458 -3.47 10.40 23.51
CA ASP A 458 -2.55 11.53 23.47
C ASP A 458 -1.28 11.30 24.31
N ILE A 459 -1.43 10.76 25.53
CA ILE A 459 -0.29 10.36 26.38
C ILE A 459 0.56 9.30 25.66
N PHE A 460 -0.05 8.26 25.11
CA PHE A 460 0.67 7.17 24.44
C PHE A 460 1.41 7.65 23.21
N ILE A 461 0.74 8.37 22.32
CA ILE A 461 1.33 8.91 21.09
C ILE A 461 2.42 9.95 21.41
N GLY A 462 2.16 10.82 22.38
CA GLY A 462 3.14 11.82 22.85
C GLY A 462 4.43 11.17 23.37
N GLU A 463 4.31 10.12 24.18
CA GLU A 463 5.48 9.38 24.68
C GLU A 463 6.21 8.62 23.57
N LEU A 464 5.50 8.04 22.57
CA LEU A 464 6.13 7.41 21.40
C LEU A 464 6.98 8.42 20.62
N ARG A 465 6.47 9.65 20.43
CA ARG A 465 7.22 10.72 19.76
C ARG A 465 8.42 11.16 20.60
N ALA A 466 8.24 11.39 21.87
CA ALA A 466 9.31 11.82 22.78
C ALA A 466 10.44 10.78 22.88
N ALA A 467 10.12 9.50 22.78
CA ALA A 467 11.10 8.40 22.81
C ALA A 467 11.70 8.08 21.42
N GLY A 468 11.31 8.76 20.34
CA GLY A 468 11.77 8.47 18.97
C GLY A 468 11.31 7.08 18.48
N LEU A 469 10.19 6.58 18.97
CA LEU A 469 9.61 5.29 18.63
C LEU A 469 8.44 5.40 17.64
N TYR A 470 7.88 6.60 17.45
CA TYR A 470 6.71 6.82 16.62
C TYR A 470 6.90 6.33 15.17
N ASP A 471 8.03 6.68 14.55
CA ASP A 471 8.34 6.29 13.18
C ASP A 471 8.84 4.83 13.05
N LYS A 472 9.09 4.15 14.17
CA LYS A 472 9.49 2.73 14.18
C LYS A 472 8.31 1.77 14.17
N VAL A 473 7.13 2.22 14.57
CA VAL A 473 5.90 1.45 14.52
C VAL A 473 5.00 1.93 13.40
N SER A 474 4.29 1.02 12.75
CA SER A 474 3.45 1.36 11.60
C SER A 474 2.10 1.98 12.01
N GLN A 475 1.58 1.54 13.17
CA GLN A 475 0.36 2.07 13.77
C GLN A 475 0.39 1.85 15.29
N ALA A 476 -0.01 2.87 16.06
CA ALA A 476 -0.18 2.78 17.50
C ALA A 476 -1.38 3.60 17.96
N PHE A 477 -2.10 3.10 18.95
CA PHE A 477 -3.28 3.73 19.53
C PHE A 477 -3.68 3.11 20.87
N ALA A 478 -4.52 3.82 21.61
CA ALA A 478 -5.20 3.31 22.79
C ALA A 478 -6.61 2.81 22.46
N VAL A 479 -7.12 1.85 23.24
CA VAL A 479 -8.47 1.27 23.16
C VAL A 479 -9.11 1.33 24.54
N PHE A 480 -10.35 1.79 24.61
CA PHE A 480 -11.12 1.79 25.85
C PHE A 480 -11.87 0.47 26.01
N LEU A 481 -11.61 -0.21 27.13
CA LEU A 481 -12.29 -1.44 27.51
C LEU A 481 -13.35 -1.13 28.57
N PRO A 482 -14.66 -1.34 28.30
CA PRO A 482 -15.75 -1.05 29.24
C PRO A 482 -15.86 -2.13 30.33
N VAL A 483 -14.72 -2.53 30.86
CA VAL A 483 -14.59 -3.48 31.98
C VAL A 483 -13.93 -2.78 33.17
N LYS A 484 -14.45 -3.01 34.36
CA LYS A 484 -13.89 -2.46 35.57
C LYS A 484 -12.93 -3.45 36.22
N SER A 485 -11.76 -2.96 36.58
CA SER A 485 -10.74 -3.69 37.30
C SER A 485 -10.60 -3.12 38.72
N VAL A 486 -10.31 -3.98 39.68
CA VAL A 486 -10.00 -3.52 41.04
C VAL A 486 -8.65 -2.80 41.03
N GLY A 487 -8.64 -1.62 41.60
CA GLY A 487 -7.45 -0.82 41.92
C GLY A 487 -7.43 -0.47 43.43
N VAL A 488 -6.33 0.07 43.88
CA VAL A 488 -6.19 0.62 45.22
C VAL A 488 -5.86 2.11 45.10
N VAL A 489 -6.74 2.95 45.60
CA VAL A 489 -6.56 4.41 45.61
C VAL A 489 -6.53 4.87 47.07
N GLY A 490 -5.36 5.27 47.55
CA GLY A 490 -5.13 5.42 49.00
C GLY A 490 -5.30 4.08 49.67
N ASP A 491 -6.08 4.02 50.75
CA ASP A 491 -6.37 2.79 51.52
C ASP A 491 -7.68 2.10 51.12
N ALA A 492 -8.35 2.58 50.04
CA ALA A 492 -9.64 2.08 49.58
C ALA A 492 -9.56 1.33 48.26
N ARG A 493 -10.42 0.31 48.08
CA ARG A 493 -10.61 -0.36 46.81
C ARG A 493 -11.42 0.54 45.90
N ALA A 494 -10.92 0.76 44.68
CA ALA A 494 -11.63 1.43 43.60
C ALA A 494 -11.88 0.45 42.44
N TYR A 495 -13.01 0.60 41.76
CA TYR A 495 -13.35 -0.19 40.57
C TYR A 495 -13.41 0.77 39.36
N GLU A 496 -12.36 0.79 38.61
CA GLU A 496 -12.15 1.73 37.52
C GLU A 496 -11.90 1.01 36.20
N TRP A 497 -11.92 1.77 35.09
CA TRP A 497 -11.85 1.25 33.73
C TRP A 497 -10.44 0.79 33.34
N VAL A 498 -10.37 0.06 32.24
CA VAL A 498 -9.14 -0.48 31.67
C VAL A 498 -8.88 0.16 30.31
N ILE A 499 -7.62 0.54 30.05
CA ILE A 499 -7.12 0.95 28.73
C ILE A 499 -6.21 -0.14 28.18
N ALA A 500 -6.43 -0.54 26.93
CA ALA A 500 -5.47 -1.34 26.18
C ALA A 500 -4.64 -0.45 25.25
N LEU A 501 -3.34 -0.72 25.20
CA LEU A 501 -2.42 -0.11 24.25
C LEU A 501 -2.16 -1.10 23.12
N ARG A 502 -2.20 -0.64 21.88
CA ARG A 502 -1.90 -1.41 20.70
C ARG A 502 -0.83 -0.70 19.90
N ALA A 503 0.26 -1.39 19.56
CA ALA A 503 1.24 -0.93 18.58
C ALA A 503 1.66 -2.11 17.70
N VAL A 504 1.77 -1.87 16.39
CA VAL A 504 2.11 -2.90 15.41
C VAL A 504 3.17 -2.43 14.43
N GLU A 505 3.96 -3.38 13.97
CA GLU A 505 4.90 -3.25 12.86
C GLU A 505 4.38 -4.05 11.68
N THR A 506 4.34 -3.43 10.51
CA THR A 506 3.84 -4.04 9.27
C THR A 506 4.43 -3.33 8.06
N ILE A 507 4.52 -4.05 6.94
CA ILE A 507 4.97 -3.48 5.67
C ILE A 507 3.76 -3.17 4.77
N ASP A 508 2.74 -4.03 4.79
CA ASP A 508 1.64 -4.05 3.83
C ASP A 508 0.24 -3.92 4.47
N PHE A 509 0.14 -3.91 5.79
CA PHE A 509 -1.11 -3.97 6.57
C PHE A 509 -1.94 -5.26 6.36
N MET A 510 -1.48 -6.20 5.53
CA MET A 510 -2.09 -7.53 5.38
C MET A 510 -1.69 -8.45 6.53
N THR A 511 -0.41 -8.44 6.87
CA THR A 511 0.17 -9.09 8.04
C THR A 511 0.75 -8.05 8.98
N ALA A 512 0.68 -8.28 10.28
CA ALA A 512 1.26 -7.37 11.27
C ALA A 512 1.75 -8.14 12.50
N HIS A 513 2.87 -7.72 13.02
CA HIS A 513 3.39 -8.18 14.31
C HIS A 513 3.16 -7.08 15.36
N TRP A 514 2.93 -7.47 16.61
CA TRP A 514 2.91 -6.50 17.69
C TRP A 514 4.31 -5.90 17.87
N ALA A 515 4.39 -4.60 18.12
CA ALA A 515 5.66 -3.90 18.26
C ALA A 515 6.33 -4.21 19.61
N HIS A 516 7.61 -4.56 19.58
CA HIS A 516 8.39 -4.83 20.79
C HIS A 516 8.86 -3.53 21.45
N LEU A 517 7.92 -2.80 22.06
CA LEU A 517 8.25 -1.57 22.79
C LEU A 517 9.03 -1.90 24.07
N PRO A 518 10.03 -1.06 24.49
CA PRO A 518 10.77 -1.27 25.71
C PRO A 518 9.88 -1.32 26.95
N TYR A 519 10.15 -2.23 27.89
CA TYR A 519 9.33 -2.36 29.11
C TYR A 519 9.30 -1.09 29.96
N ASP A 520 10.43 -0.38 30.07
CA ASP A 520 10.49 0.90 30.80
C ASP A 520 9.59 1.97 30.13
N PHE A 521 9.52 1.96 28.80
CA PHE A 521 8.61 2.82 28.06
C PHE A 521 7.14 2.48 28.37
N LEU A 522 6.75 1.20 28.29
CA LEU A 522 5.39 0.75 28.61
C LEU A 522 5.02 1.06 30.06
N GLN A 523 5.95 0.89 30.99
CA GLN A 523 5.77 1.25 32.40
C GLN A 523 5.54 2.76 32.56
N LYS A 524 6.33 3.60 31.87
CA LYS A 524 6.17 5.06 31.90
C LYS A 524 4.79 5.48 31.40
N VAL A 525 4.36 4.96 30.23
CA VAL A 525 3.04 5.25 29.66
C VAL A 525 1.93 4.83 30.60
N SER A 526 1.99 3.60 31.11
CA SER A 526 1.00 3.06 32.07
C SER A 526 0.90 3.94 33.33
N ASN A 527 2.02 4.32 33.91
CA ASN A 527 2.04 5.18 35.10
C ASN A 527 1.44 6.56 34.82
N ARG A 528 1.75 7.16 33.65
CA ARG A 528 1.16 8.44 33.25
C ARG A 528 -0.34 8.34 33.10
N ILE A 529 -0.84 7.34 32.33
CA ILE A 529 -2.28 7.15 32.11
C ILE A 529 -3.01 6.99 33.43
N ILE A 530 -2.53 6.13 34.34
CA ILE A 530 -3.20 5.86 35.64
C ILE A 530 -3.17 7.09 36.56
N ASN A 531 -2.06 7.83 36.58
CA ASN A 531 -1.92 8.97 37.48
C ASN A 531 -2.60 10.25 36.97
N GLU A 532 -2.64 10.44 35.65
CA GLU A 532 -3.20 11.66 35.06
C GLU A 532 -4.70 11.53 34.76
N LEU A 533 -5.21 10.30 34.56
CA LEU A 533 -6.61 10.06 34.19
C LEU A 533 -7.39 9.40 35.31
N ARG A 534 -8.21 10.18 36.01
CA ARG A 534 -9.13 9.63 37.02
C ARG A 534 -10.15 8.70 36.33
N GLY A 535 -10.38 7.54 36.94
CA GLY A 535 -11.30 6.53 36.43
C GLY A 535 -10.63 5.40 35.64
N ILE A 536 -9.30 5.44 35.48
CA ILE A 536 -8.48 4.36 34.92
C ILE A 536 -7.57 3.78 35.97
N SER A 537 -7.70 2.47 36.24
CA SER A 537 -6.86 1.77 37.22
C SER A 537 -5.94 0.70 36.62
N ARG A 538 -6.08 0.44 35.32
CA ARG A 538 -5.29 -0.60 34.66
C ARG A 538 -4.99 -0.27 33.20
N VAL A 539 -3.75 -0.53 32.81
CA VAL A 539 -3.30 -0.49 31.41
C VAL A 539 -2.78 -1.86 31.02
N VAL A 540 -3.17 -2.37 29.86
CA VAL A 540 -2.71 -3.62 29.27
C VAL A 540 -2.09 -3.35 27.91
N TYR A 541 -1.20 -4.23 27.43
CA TYR A 541 -0.59 -4.15 26.10
C TYR A 541 -1.01 -5.36 25.27
N ASP A 542 -1.56 -5.11 24.08
CA ASP A 542 -2.00 -6.16 23.16
C ASP A 542 -0.84 -6.69 22.33
N ILE A 543 -0.52 -7.98 22.54
CA ILE A 543 0.56 -8.71 21.87
C ILE A 543 0.07 -9.66 20.77
N SER A 544 -1.12 -9.41 20.22
CA SER A 544 -1.70 -10.26 19.19
C SER A 544 -1.13 -9.91 17.80
N GLY A 545 -0.80 -10.93 17.00
CA GLY A 545 -0.40 -10.78 15.60
C GLY A 545 -1.60 -10.79 14.65
N LYS A 546 -1.43 -10.24 13.45
CA LYS A 546 -2.38 -10.34 12.35
C LYS A 546 -1.80 -11.23 11.24
N PRO A 547 -2.44 -12.33 10.85
CA PRO A 547 -3.61 -12.96 11.49
C PRO A 547 -3.28 -13.65 12.82
N PRO A 548 -4.23 -14.17 13.64
CA PRO A 548 -5.69 -14.13 13.39
C PRO A 548 -6.37 -12.83 13.84
N ALA A 549 -5.74 -12.02 14.71
CA ALA A 549 -6.30 -10.75 15.12
C ALA A 549 -6.26 -9.72 13.99
N THR A 550 -7.07 -8.66 14.09
CA THR A 550 -6.97 -7.47 13.24
C THR A 550 -6.07 -6.43 13.91
N ILE A 551 -5.70 -5.35 13.19
CA ILE A 551 -4.95 -4.25 13.81
C ILE A 551 -5.88 -3.44 14.70
N GLU A 552 -7.00 -2.95 14.17
CA GLU A 552 -8.07 -2.33 14.97
C GLU A 552 -8.84 -3.41 15.75
N TRP A 553 -9.45 -3.04 16.86
CA TRP A 553 -10.18 -3.98 17.72
C TRP A 553 -11.64 -4.17 17.31
N GLU A 554 -12.27 -3.15 16.68
CA GLU A 554 -13.63 -3.20 16.10
C GLU A 554 -13.66 -2.79 14.63
#